data_9d925248de136b76cf954bdb5ca9ccdd
#
_entry.id   9d925248de136b76cf954bdb5ca9ccdd
#
_cell.length_a   1.000
_cell.length_b   1.000
_cell.length_c   1.000
_cell.angle_alpha   90.00
_cell.angle_beta   90.00
_cell.angle_gamma   90.00
#
_symmetry.space_group_name_H-M   'P 1'
#
loop_
_entity.id
_entity.type
_entity.pdbx_description
1 polymer ?
#
loop_
_entity_poly.entity_id
_entity_poly.type
_entity_poly.pdbx_seq_one_letter_code
_entity_poly.pdbx_strand_id
1 'polypeptide(L)'
;QTCALPICAGKFDVERAKASNIPQEYWGILQKGETVETKRHVYTPDMVLGPARKGIKLTYTTDTRPTESIKQNAKHSDLFICEGMYGEKDKQKKAKEYKHMTFYEAAQLAKEAEVKEMWLTHYSPSLTKPEEYMDDVKAIFPNSIAAKDKRSVELVFED
;
A
#
# COMPACT_ATOMS: atom_id res chain seq x y z
N GLN A 1 10.18 4.53 1.70
CA GLN A 1 10.32 3.53 0.61
C GLN A 1 8.95 3.11 0.12
N THR A 2 8.78 3.11 -1.18
CA THR A 2 7.55 2.66 -1.82
C THR A 2 7.76 1.25 -2.31
N CYS A 3 7.00 0.29 -1.81
CA CYS A 3 6.90 -1.03 -2.41
C CYS A 3 5.61 -1.07 -3.25
N ALA A 4 5.74 -1.01 -4.55
CA ALA A 4 4.60 -1.08 -5.46
C ALA A 4 4.75 -2.32 -6.34
N LEU A 5 3.84 -3.27 -6.20
CA LEU A 5 3.63 -4.32 -7.18
C LEU A 5 2.33 -4.01 -7.94
N PRO A 6 2.41 -3.35 -9.09
CA PRO A 6 1.21 -2.85 -9.78
C PRO A 6 0.31 -3.96 -10.32
N ILE A 7 0.88 -5.09 -10.70
CA ILE A 7 0.14 -6.25 -11.24
C ILE A 7 0.84 -7.52 -10.77
N CYS A 8 0.09 -8.42 -10.12
CA CYS A 8 0.57 -9.74 -9.74
C CYS A 8 0.09 -10.80 -10.72
N ALA A 9 0.88 -11.87 -10.85
CA ALA A 9 0.44 -13.06 -11.56
C ALA A 9 -0.91 -13.56 -10.99
N GLY A 10 -1.70 -14.18 -11.82
CA GLY A 10 -2.95 -14.81 -11.41
C GLY A 10 -2.74 -15.87 -10.33
N LYS A 11 -3.81 -16.24 -9.64
CA LYS A 11 -3.78 -17.33 -8.68
C LYS A 11 -3.41 -18.63 -9.40
N PHE A 12 -2.46 -19.39 -8.83
CA PHE A 12 -2.09 -20.69 -9.37
C PHE A 12 -3.22 -21.71 -9.14
N ASP A 13 -3.62 -22.37 -10.20
CA ASP A 13 -4.68 -23.37 -10.19
C ASP A 13 -4.08 -24.78 -10.22
N VAL A 14 -4.06 -25.41 -9.04
CA VAL A 14 -3.50 -26.76 -8.86
C VAL A 14 -4.27 -27.80 -9.66
N GLU A 15 -5.60 -27.67 -9.75
CA GLU A 15 -6.42 -28.66 -10.46
C GLU A 15 -6.21 -28.56 -11.97
N ARG A 16 -6.07 -27.34 -12.53
CA ARG A 16 -5.68 -27.18 -13.93
C ARG A 16 -4.30 -27.74 -14.22
N ALA A 17 -3.33 -27.52 -13.32
CA ALA A 17 -1.98 -28.05 -13.46
C ALA A 17 -1.98 -29.60 -13.49
N LYS A 18 -2.75 -30.25 -12.61
CA LYS A 18 -2.93 -31.68 -12.59
C LYS A 18 -3.65 -32.19 -13.83
N ALA A 19 -4.74 -31.56 -14.23
CA ALA A 19 -5.52 -31.94 -15.41
C ALA A 19 -4.68 -31.82 -16.71
N SER A 20 -3.77 -30.87 -16.75
CA SER A 20 -2.83 -30.68 -17.86
C SER A 20 -1.59 -31.57 -17.75
N ASN A 21 -1.51 -32.48 -16.78
CA ASN A 21 -0.36 -33.35 -16.51
C ASN A 21 0.98 -32.61 -16.42
N ILE A 22 0.99 -31.40 -15.84
CA ILE A 22 2.21 -30.61 -15.68
C ILE A 22 2.98 -31.13 -14.46
N PRO A 23 4.26 -31.56 -14.64
CA PRO A 23 5.09 -31.99 -13.53
C PRO A 23 5.23 -30.94 -12.44
N GLN A 24 5.12 -31.34 -11.17
CA GLN A 24 5.13 -30.44 -10.03
C GLN A 24 6.42 -29.60 -9.93
N GLU A 25 7.53 -30.11 -10.43
CA GLU A 25 8.81 -29.41 -10.50
C GLU A 25 8.76 -28.09 -11.30
N TYR A 26 7.81 -27.97 -12.26
CA TYR A 26 7.64 -26.79 -13.09
C TYR A 26 6.66 -25.75 -12.54
N TRP A 27 5.86 -26.12 -11.52
CA TRP A 27 4.81 -25.23 -10.99
C TRP A 27 5.35 -23.91 -10.47
N GLY A 28 6.49 -23.94 -9.76
CA GLY A 28 7.10 -22.72 -9.23
C GLY A 28 7.63 -21.78 -10.32
N ILE A 29 8.06 -22.32 -11.46
CA ILE A 29 8.53 -21.56 -12.64
C ILE A 29 7.33 -20.88 -13.30
N LEU A 30 6.28 -21.67 -13.57
CA LEU A 30 5.05 -21.18 -14.20
C LEU A 30 4.35 -20.14 -13.33
N GLN A 31 4.37 -20.33 -12.00
CA GLN A 31 3.79 -19.36 -11.06
C GLN A 31 4.49 -17.98 -11.07
N LYS A 32 5.78 -17.96 -11.43
CA LYS A 32 6.54 -16.72 -11.63
C LYS A 32 6.29 -16.05 -12.98
N GLY A 33 5.48 -16.67 -13.84
CA GLY A 33 5.17 -16.17 -15.17
C GLY A 33 6.19 -16.59 -16.24
N GLU A 34 7.05 -17.57 -15.94
CA GLU A 34 8.06 -18.08 -16.86
C GLU A 34 7.56 -19.32 -17.60
N THR A 35 7.90 -19.47 -18.87
CA THR A 35 7.58 -20.64 -19.70
C THR A 35 8.63 -21.74 -19.52
N VAL A 36 8.18 -22.98 -19.50
CA VAL A 36 9.05 -24.16 -19.41
C VAL A 36 9.00 -24.90 -20.74
N GLU A 37 10.15 -25.01 -21.40
CA GLU A 37 10.31 -25.78 -22.62
C GLU A 37 11.06 -27.09 -22.34
N THR A 38 10.48 -28.19 -22.79
CA THR A 38 11.09 -29.54 -22.74
C THR A 38 11.19 -30.08 -24.15
N LYS A 39 11.88 -31.20 -24.33
CA LYS A 39 12.01 -31.83 -25.67
C LYS A 39 10.66 -32.24 -26.28
N ARG A 40 9.60 -32.36 -25.51
CA ARG A 40 8.28 -32.87 -25.94
C ARG A 40 7.13 -31.91 -25.72
N HIS A 41 7.23 -31.01 -24.76
CA HIS A 41 6.13 -30.13 -24.34
C HIS A 41 6.64 -28.73 -24.02
N VAL A 42 5.80 -27.74 -24.28
CA VAL A 42 5.95 -26.36 -23.81
C VAL A 42 4.82 -26.10 -22.83
N TYR A 43 5.18 -25.69 -21.62
CA TYR A 43 4.23 -25.33 -20.58
C TYR A 43 4.29 -23.82 -20.38
N THR A 44 3.13 -23.16 -20.48
CA THR A 44 3.02 -21.72 -20.37
C THR A 44 2.25 -21.31 -19.11
N PRO A 45 2.50 -20.12 -18.54
CA PRO A 45 1.84 -19.66 -17.33
C PRO A 45 0.32 -19.65 -17.40
N ASP A 46 -0.27 -19.33 -18.54
CA ASP A 46 -1.71 -19.30 -18.77
C ASP A 46 -2.39 -20.66 -18.63
N MET A 47 -1.64 -21.74 -18.74
CA MET A 47 -2.16 -23.10 -18.50
C MET A 47 -2.55 -23.33 -17.03
N VAL A 48 -1.92 -22.58 -16.11
CA VAL A 48 -2.03 -22.81 -14.66
C VAL A 48 -2.36 -21.55 -13.85
N LEU A 49 -2.27 -20.37 -14.45
CA LEU A 49 -2.60 -19.13 -13.78
C LEU A 49 -4.01 -18.67 -14.17
N GLY A 50 -4.73 -18.14 -13.18
CA GLY A 50 -5.95 -17.37 -13.40
C GLY A 50 -5.64 -15.99 -13.98
N PRO A 51 -6.64 -15.12 -14.10
CA PRO A 51 -6.44 -13.74 -14.56
C PRO A 51 -5.46 -12.99 -13.67
N ALA A 52 -4.73 -12.05 -14.27
CA ALA A 52 -3.84 -11.17 -13.51
C ALA A 52 -4.62 -10.41 -12.44
N ARG A 53 -4.04 -10.29 -11.25
CA ARG A 53 -4.65 -9.64 -10.10
C ARG A 53 -3.98 -8.31 -9.82
N LYS A 54 -4.77 -7.36 -9.28
CA LYS A 54 -4.19 -6.13 -8.73
C LYS A 54 -3.26 -6.48 -7.58
N GLY A 55 -2.03 -5.98 -7.61
CA GLY A 55 -1.07 -6.14 -6.51
C GLY A 55 -1.49 -5.31 -5.30
N ILE A 56 -1.00 -5.70 -4.12
CA ILE A 56 -1.14 -4.91 -2.90
C ILE A 56 -0.06 -3.84 -2.88
N LYS A 57 -0.45 -2.59 -2.64
CA LYS A 57 0.46 -1.45 -2.56
C LYS A 57 0.42 -0.82 -1.18
N LEU A 58 1.56 -0.84 -0.50
CA LEU A 58 1.77 -0.11 0.76
C LEU A 58 2.79 1.00 0.52
N THR A 59 2.45 2.20 0.94
CA THR A 59 3.38 3.34 0.96
C THR A 59 3.61 3.79 2.39
N TYR A 60 4.86 3.96 2.76
CA TYR A 60 5.27 4.45 4.08
C TYR A 60 6.17 5.67 3.96
N THR A 61 5.85 6.72 4.70
CA THR A 61 6.67 7.93 4.81
C THR A 61 6.81 8.33 6.27
N THR A 62 7.97 8.85 6.61
CA THR A 62 8.29 9.41 7.92
C THR A 62 9.01 10.75 7.73
N ASP A 63 9.30 11.49 8.73
CA ASP A 63 10.07 12.72 8.85
C ASP A 63 10.23 13.52 7.54
N THR A 64 9.14 14.06 7.00
CA THR A 64 9.18 14.75 5.71
C THR A 64 8.08 15.80 5.56
N ARG A 65 8.35 16.78 4.69
CA ARG A 65 7.31 17.68 4.17
C ARG A 65 6.52 17.01 3.04
N PRO A 66 5.28 17.45 2.77
CA PRO A 66 4.57 17.06 1.56
C PRO A 66 5.41 17.35 0.32
N THR A 67 5.54 16.35 -0.55
CA THR A 67 6.23 16.48 -1.83
C THR A 67 5.42 15.81 -2.94
N GLU A 68 5.63 16.26 -4.17
CA GLU A 68 5.02 15.64 -5.34
C GLU A 68 5.46 14.18 -5.49
N SER A 69 6.72 13.86 -5.12
CA SER A 69 7.22 12.49 -5.13
C SER A 69 6.42 11.57 -4.21
N ILE A 70 6.07 12.02 -3.00
CA ILE A 70 5.24 11.24 -2.08
C ILE A 70 3.87 10.98 -2.71
N LYS A 71 3.23 12.01 -3.25
CA LYS A 71 1.92 11.89 -3.89
C LYS A 71 1.95 10.87 -5.04
N GLN A 72 2.92 10.97 -5.93
CA GLN A 72 3.07 10.04 -7.05
C GLN A 72 3.31 8.60 -6.59
N ASN A 73 4.17 8.43 -5.60
CA ASN A 73 4.46 7.12 -5.05
C ASN A 73 3.31 6.54 -4.24
N ALA A 74 2.53 7.36 -3.53
CA ALA A 74 1.35 6.91 -2.77
C ALA A 74 0.13 6.62 -3.66
N LYS A 75 0.14 7.05 -4.92
CA LYS A 75 -1.03 6.94 -5.80
C LYS A 75 -1.61 5.52 -5.83
N HIS A 76 -2.92 5.43 -5.51
CA HIS A 76 -3.69 4.18 -5.44
C HIS A 76 -3.13 3.12 -4.47
N SER A 77 -2.42 3.53 -3.41
CA SER A 77 -2.01 2.61 -2.35
C SER A 77 -3.21 2.05 -1.61
N ASP A 78 -3.15 0.76 -1.27
CA ASP A 78 -4.14 0.11 -0.42
C ASP A 78 -4.01 0.61 1.02
N LEU A 79 -2.77 0.89 1.45
CA LEU A 79 -2.47 1.54 2.72
C LEU A 79 -1.36 2.58 2.55
N PHE A 80 -1.61 3.79 3.03
CA PHE A 80 -0.64 4.86 3.14
C PHE A 80 -0.35 5.16 4.61
N ILE A 81 0.83 4.78 5.09
CA ILE A 81 1.31 5.12 6.43
C ILE A 81 2.14 6.39 6.29
N CYS A 82 1.67 7.47 6.91
CA CYS A 82 2.23 8.80 6.77
C CYS A 82 2.52 9.43 8.12
N GLU A 83 3.59 10.21 8.21
CA GLU A 83 3.79 11.05 9.36
C GLU A 83 2.63 12.06 9.51
N GLY A 84 2.34 12.42 10.75
CA GLY A 84 1.51 13.54 11.12
C GLY A 84 2.03 14.06 12.45
N MET A 85 3.04 14.92 12.41
CA MET A 85 3.68 15.41 13.64
C MET A 85 2.73 16.28 14.47
N TYR A 86 1.88 17.06 13.83
CA TYR A 86 1.04 18.06 14.47
C TYR A 86 -0.44 17.93 14.10
N GLY A 87 -1.30 17.82 15.11
CA GLY A 87 -2.77 17.82 14.94
C GLY A 87 -3.38 19.22 14.92
N GLU A 88 -2.71 20.19 15.56
CA GLU A 88 -3.23 21.54 15.71
C GLU A 88 -3.06 22.36 14.40
N LYS A 89 -4.12 23.10 14.02
CA LYS A 89 -4.15 23.91 12.78
C LYS A 89 -3.14 25.04 12.77
N ASP A 90 -2.85 25.61 13.93
CA ASP A 90 -1.88 26.71 14.09
C ASP A 90 -0.43 26.26 14.01
N LYS A 91 -0.15 24.96 14.07
CA LYS A 91 1.22 24.41 14.02
C LYS A 91 1.81 24.30 12.61
N GLN A 92 1.11 24.74 11.57
CA GLN A 92 1.60 24.61 10.21
C GLN A 92 2.93 25.33 9.96
N LYS A 93 3.14 26.50 10.58
CA LYS A 93 4.44 27.22 10.51
C LYS A 93 5.55 26.37 11.12
N LYS A 94 5.29 25.78 12.29
CA LYS A 94 6.22 24.92 13.00
C LYS A 94 6.52 23.66 12.19
N ALA A 95 5.50 23.04 11.59
CA ALA A 95 5.69 21.88 10.70
C ALA A 95 6.64 22.19 9.54
N LYS A 96 6.50 23.36 8.91
CA LYS A 96 7.40 23.81 7.84
C LYS A 96 8.83 24.03 8.33
N GLU A 97 8.99 24.67 9.48
CA GLU A 97 10.29 24.98 10.09
C GLU A 97 11.07 23.70 10.41
N TYR A 98 10.40 22.72 11.03
CA TYR A 98 11.02 21.47 11.46
C TYR A 98 10.96 20.34 10.42
N LYS A 99 10.51 20.63 9.19
CA LYS A 99 10.44 19.67 8.06
C LYS A 99 9.47 18.51 8.24
N HIS A 100 8.41 18.73 9.00
CA HIS A 100 7.33 17.75 9.25
C HIS A 100 6.01 18.16 8.58
N MET A 101 4.98 17.31 8.71
CA MET A 101 3.62 17.57 8.24
C MET A 101 2.64 17.76 9.40
N THR A 102 1.58 18.49 9.11
CA THR A 102 0.35 18.44 9.91
C THR A 102 -0.54 17.27 9.45
N PHE A 103 -1.48 16.87 10.30
CA PHE A 103 -2.50 15.87 9.96
C PHE A 103 -3.28 16.25 8.70
N TYR A 104 -3.56 17.55 8.53
CA TYR A 104 -4.33 18.07 7.39
C TYR A 104 -3.54 17.97 6.07
N GLU A 105 -2.24 18.23 6.12
CA GLU A 105 -1.36 18.08 4.95
C GLU A 105 -1.23 16.60 4.55
N ALA A 106 -1.12 15.70 5.53
CA ALA A 106 -1.12 14.26 5.26
C ALA A 106 -2.45 13.78 4.67
N ALA A 107 -3.58 14.25 5.20
CA ALA A 107 -4.91 13.92 4.68
C ALA A 107 -5.12 14.47 3.25
N GLN A 108 -4.60 15.64 2.95
CA GLN A 108 -4.65 16.20 1.60
C GLN A 108 -3.84 15.37 0.61
N LEU A 109 -2.63 14.92 1.01
CA LEU A 109 -1.82 14.00 0.20
C LEU A 109 -2.55 12.68 -0.06
N ALA A 110 -3.15 12.09 0.98
CA ALA A 110 -3.90 10.84 0.86
C ALA A 110 -5.07 10.97 -0.12
N LYS A 111 -5.82 12.08 -0.03
CA LYS A 111 -6.93 12.40 -0.92
C LYS A 111 -6.47 12.56 -2.37
N GLU A 112 -5.42 13.35 -2.61
CA GLU A 112 -4.88 13.61 -3.95
C GLU A 112 -4.22 12.38 -4.57
N ALA A 113 -3.66 11.48 -3.75
CA ALA A 113 -3.08 10.22 -4.17
C ALA A 113 -4.11 9.11 -4.33
N GLU A 114 -5.38 9.37 -4.00
CA GLU A 114 -6.47 8.38 -4.12
C GLU A 114 -6.15 7.06 -3.41
N VAL A 115 -5.55 7.14 -2.20
CA VAL A 115 -5.26 5.94 -1.41
C VAL A 115 -6.54 5.35 -0.83
N LYS A 116 -6.57 4.05 -0.51
CA LYS A 116 -7.76 3.44 0.10
C LYS A 116 -7.88 3.78 1.59
N GLU A 117 -6.79 3.73 2.33
CA GLU A 117 -6.72 4.02 3.77
C GLU A 117 -5.42 4.74 4.11
N MET A 118 -5.49 5.67 5.06
CA MET A 118 -4.32 6.37 5.60
C MET A 118 -4.19 6.14 7.10
N TRP A 119 -3.00 5.80 7.55
CA TRP A 119 -2.61 5.78 8.96
C TRP A 119 -1.67 6.93 9.24
N LEU A 120 -2.07 7.79 10.19
CA LEU A 120 -1.19 8.81 10.76
C LEU A 120 -0.31 8.19 11.84
N THR A 121 0.95 8.54 11.82
CA THR A 121 1.97 8.09 12.77
C THR A 121 2.94 9.23 13.09
N HIS A 122 4.00 8.96 13.87
CA HIS A 122 5.07 9.92 14.14
C HIS A 122 4.58 11.23 14.78
N TYR A 123 3.76 11.11 15.81
CA TYR A 123 3.23 12.27 16.53
C TYR A 123 4.27 13.02 17.34
N SER A 124 4.11 14.34 17.46
CA SER A 124 4.88 15.13 18.43
C SER A 124 4.73 14.55 19.84
N PRO A 125 5.80 14.45 20.62
CA PRO A 125 5.69 14.06 22.03
C PRO A 125 4.73 14.90 22.85
N SER A 126 4.46 16.14 22.44
CA SER A 126 3.47 17.03 23.06
C SER A 126 2.02 16.72 22.67
N LEU A 127 1.80 15.93 21.62
CA LEU A 127 0.48 15.56 21.13
C LEU A 127 0.00 14.26 21.82
N THR A 128 -0.65 14.41 22.95
CA THR A 128 -1.05 13.27 23.79
C THR A 128 -2.33 12.57 23.32
N LYS A 129 -3.17 13.26 22.55
CA LYS A 129 -4.48 12.77 22.11
C LYS A 129 -4.71 13.07 20.63
N PRO A 130 -4.08 12.34 19.73
CA PRO A 130 -4.22 12.56 18.28
C PRO A 130 -5.67 12.38 17.80
N GLU A 131 -6.48 11.60 18.53
CA GLU A 131 -7.87 11.34 18.17
C GLU A 131 -8.75 12.60 18.19
N GLU A 132 -8.43 13.61 19.01
CA GLU A 132 -9.20 14.85 19.12
C GLU A 132 -9.25 15.67 17.82
N TYR A 133 -8.33 15.41 16.88
CA TYR A 133 -8.23 16.12 15.60
C TYR A 133 -8.83 15.33 14.43
N MET A 134 -9.26 14.08 14.66
CA MET A 134 -9.62 13.17 13.58
C MET A 134 -10.92 13.53 12.88
N ASP A 135 -11.84 14.23 13.50
CA ASP A 135 -13.08 14.66 12.85
C ASP A 135 -12.78 15.63 11.69
N ASP A 136 -11.92 16.61 11.93
CA ASP A 136 -11.47 17.54 10.90
C ASP A 136 -10.64 16.86 9.79
N VAL A 137 -9.79 15.91 10.18
CA VAL A 137 -8.98 15.12 9.25
C VAL A 137 -9.85 14.27 8.34
N LYS A 138 -10.86 13.59 8.91
CA LYS A 138 -11.82 12.77 8.17
C LYS A 138 -12.73 13.59 7.26
N ALA A 139 -12.95 14.85 7.55
CA ALA A 139 -13.65 15.76 6.64
C ALA A 139 -12.85 15.99 5.34
N ILE A 140 -11.51 15.86 5.36
CA ILE A 140 -10.64 15.94 4.17
C ILE A 140 -10.53 14.58 3.50
N PHE A 141 -10.18 13.54 4.29
CA PHE A 141 -10.02 12.16 3.84
C PHE A 141 -10.68 11.20 4.84
N PRO A 142 -11.88 10.67 4.53
CA PRO A 142 -12.70 9.89 5.48
C PRO A 142 -12.00 8.65 6.04
N ASN A 143 -11.22 7.95 5.22
CA ASN A 143 -10.53 6.71 5.60
C ASN A 143 -9.19 6.98 6.30
N SER A 144 -9.18 7.94 7.23
CA SER A 144 -8.01 8.30 8.03
C SER A 144 -8.09 7.70 9.42
N ILE A 145 -6.98 7.21 9.91
CA ILE A 145 -6.86 6.63 11.27
C ILE A 145 -5.64 7.25 11.98
N ALA A 146 -5.84 7.70 13.21
CA ALA A 146 -4.73 7.98 14.13
C ALA A 146 -4.20 6.64 14.64
N ALA A 147 -3.11 6.15 14.06
CA ALA A 147 -2.59 4.83 14.40
C ALA A 147 -1.86 4.87 15.75
N LYS A 148 -2.00 3.78 16.50
CA LYS A 148 -1.28 3.54 17.76
C LYS A 148 -0.25 2.44 17.53
N ASP A 149 0.76 2.41 18.38
CA ASP A 149 1.75 1.33 18.38
C ASP A 149 1.08 -0.04 18.44
N LYS A 150 1.63 -0.98 17.70
CA LYS A 150 1.14 -2.35 17.55
C LYS A 150 -0.19 -2.46 16.77
N ARG A 151 -0.69 -1.38 16.13
CA ARG A 151 -1.79 -1.52 15.18
C ARG A 151 -1.34 -2.40 14.03
N SER A 152 -2.19 -3.34 13.66
CA SER A 152 -1.96 -4.24 12.51
C SER A 152 -3.19 -4.27 11.61
N VAL A 153 -2.96 -4.60 10.35
CA VAL A 153 -3.98 -4.87 9.35
C VAL A 153 -3.46 -5.97 8.44
N GLU A 154 -4.33 -6.84 8.01
CA GLU A 154 -4.03 -7.82 6.97
C GLU A 154 -4.53 -7.28 5.63
N LEU A 155 -3.60 -7.10 4.69
CA LEU A 155 -3.93 -6.72 3.33
C LEU A 155 -3.98 -8.01 2.49
N VAL A 156 -5.12 -8.28 1.90
CA VAL A 156 -5.35 -9.47 1.07
C VAL A 156 -5.57 -9.07 -0.38
N PHE A 157 -5.28 -9.99 -1.31
CA PHE A 157 -5.63 -9.78 -2.70
C PHE A 157 -7.15 -9.76 -2.86
N GLU A 158 -7.63 -8.82 -3.66
CA GLU A 158 -9.00 -8.82 -4.14
C GLU A 158 -9.08 -9.91 -5.24
N ASP A 159 -9.86 -10.99 -5.00
CA ASP A 159 -10.11 -12.10 -5.95
C ASP A 159 -11.07 -11.66 -7.08
#